data_448b3ca2230f48953093bf766e0711a4
#
_entry.id   448b3ca2230f48953093bf766e0711a4
#
_cell.length_a   1.000
_cell.length_b   1.000
_cell.length_c   1.000
_cell.angle_alpha   90.00
_cell.angle_beta   90.00
_cell.angle_gamma   90.00
#
_symmetry.space_group_name_H-M   'P 1'
#
loop_
_entity.id
_entity.type
_entity.pdbx_description
1 polymer ?
#
loop_
_entity_poly.entity_id
_entity_poly.type
_entity_poly.pdbx_seq_one_letter_code
_entity_poly.pdbx_strand_id
1 'polypeptide(L)'
;MKKVLVLTCIMVFTLALAAFAAPAAPDKPLEFKGSQKTVLFPHAVHAKVECVTCHHKVDGKESYAKCGSSGCHDDLTGKQGEKSLYYVVHAKKELKHNNCLSCHSKAAEEKPELKKDLTGCAKSKCHP
;
A
#
# COMPACT_ATOMS: atom_id res chain seq x y z
N MET A 1 -11.25 26.79 -40.11
CA MET A 1 -11.31 25.33 -39.93
C MET A 1 -10.05 24.75 -39.27
N LYS A 2 -8.82 25.00 -39.75
CA LYS A 2 -7.59 24.47 -39.15
C LYS A 2 -7.37 24.87 -37.68
N LYS A 3 -7.69 26.15 -37.30
CA LYS A 3 -7.53 26.65 -35.88
C LYS A 3 -8.52 26.00 -34.90
N VAL A 4 -9.73 25.68 -35.32
CA VAL A 4 -10.73 25.00 -34.50
C VAL A 4 -10.31 23.54 -34.22
N LEU A 5 -9.78 22.87 -35.27
CA LEU A 5 -9.30 21.48 -35.14
C LEU A 5 -8.15 21.36 -34.12
N VAL A 6 -7.19 22.29 -34.16
CA VAL A 6 -6.05 22.31 -33.21
C VAL A 6 -6.52 22.54 -31.77
N LEU A 7 -7.44 23.48 -31.56
CA LEU A 7 -8.01 23.74 -30.21
C LEU A 7 -8.76 22.54 -29.67
N THR A 8 -9.53 21.83 -30.52
CA THR A 8 -10.27 20.63 -30.11
C THR A 8 -9.31 19.49 -29.75
N CYS A 9 -8.25 19.29 -30.51
CA CYS A 9 -7.23 18.28 -30.19
C CYS A 9 -6.49 18.57 -28.86
N ILE A 10 -6.17 19.85 -28.59
CA ILE A 10 -5.51 20.23 -27.32
C ILE A 10 -6.46 19.99 -26.13
N MET A 11 -7.74 20.34 -26.26
CA MET A 11 -8.72 20.11 -25.20
C MET A 11 -8.94 18.61 -24.90
N VAL A 12 -9.03 17.78 -25.93
CA VAL A 12 -9.17 16.33 -25.76
C VAL A 12 -7.93 15.73 -25.13
N PHE A 13 -6.73 16.19 -25.49
CA PHE A 13 -5.49 15.69 -24.95
C PHE A 13 -5.28 16.05 -23.48
N THR A 14 -5.68 17.28 -23.06
CA THR A 14 -5.60 17.70 -21.65
C THR A 14 -6.61 16.98 -20.76
N LEU A 15 -7.82 16.66 -21.25
CA LEU A 15 -8.76 15.83 -20.50
C LEU A 15 -8.29 14.38 -20.35
N ALA A 16 -7.62 13.82 -21.36
CA ALA A 16 -7.11 12.44 -21.29
C ALA A 16 -5.99 12.26 -20.26
N LEU A 17 -5.16 13.29 -20.04
CA LEU A 17 -4.08 13.24 -19.03
C LEU A 17 -4.59 13.31 -17.58
N ALA A 18 -5.75 13.91 -17.34
CA ALA A 18 -6.34 13.96 -16.01
C ALA A 18 -6.91 12.60 -15.53
N ALA A 19 -7.17 11.67 -16.45
CA ALA A 19 -7.80 10.39 -16.13
C ALA A 19 -6.84 9.34 -15.53
N PHE A 20 -5.54 9.60 -15.48
CA PHE A 20 -4.52 8.64 -15.01
C PHE A 20 -3.82 9.04 -13.70
N ALA A 21 -4.27 10.10 -13.04
CA ALA A 21 -3.71 10.47 -11.75
C ALA A 21 -4.13 9.45 -10.68
N ALA A 22 -3.15 8.88 -9.98
CA ALA A 22 -3.43 8.06 -8.81
C ALA A 22 -4.23 8.88 -7.77
N PRO A 23 -5.16 8.26 -7.03
CA PRO A 23 -5.90 8.96 -5.99
C PRO A 23 -4.93 9.50 -4.92
N ALA A 24 -5.26 10.64 -4.33
CA ALA A 24 -4.46 11.19 -3.25
C ALA A 24 -4.45 10.23 -2.05
N ALA A 25 -3.27 10.06 -1.46
CA ALA A 25 -3.13 9.26 -0.25
C ALA A 25 -3.91 9.93 0.91
N PRO A 26 -4.53 9.14 1.81
CA PRO A 26 -5.21 9.69 2.97
C PRO A 26 -4.25 10.44 3.91
N ASP A 27 -4.64 11.63 4.36
CA ASP A 27 -3.85 12.42 5.33
C ASP A 27 -3.85 11.79 6.74
N LYS A 28 -4.96 11.12 7.10
CA LYS A 28 -5.10 10.46 8.40
C LYS A 28 -4.58 9.02 8.34
N PRO A 29 -3.95 8.52 9.43
CA PRO A 29 -3.57 7.13 9.50
C PRO A 29 -4.78 6.20 9.27
N LEU A 30 -4.57 5.15 8.51
CA LEU A 30 -5.56 4.09 8.32
C LEU A 30 -5.47 3.09 9.46
N GLU A 31 -6.63 2.73 10.00
CA GLU A 31 -6.74 1.64 10.95
C GLU A 31 -6.93 0.30 10.23
N PHE A 32 -6.03 -0.63 10.51
CA PHE A 32 -6.22 -2.04 10.17
C PHE A 32 -6.64 -2.78 11.43
N LYS A 33 -7.91 -3.14 11.51
CA LYS A 33 -8.45 -3.94 12.61
C LYS A 33 -8.17 -5.41 12.31
N GLY A 34 -7.07 -5.92 12.86
CA GLY A 34 -6.77 -7.36 12.82
C GLY A 34 -7.51 -8.11 13.92
N SER A 35 -7.41 -9.44 13.91
CA SER A 35 -8.04 -10.30 14.94
C SER A 35 -7.46 -10.12 16.36
N GLN A 36 -6.23 -9.62 16.47
CA GLN A 36 -5.52 -9.51 17.75
C GLN A 36 -5.24 -8.05 18.15
N LYS A 37 -4.70 -7.27 17.24
CA LYS A 37 -4.28 -5.89 17.50
C LYS A 37 -4.58 -5.00 16.31
N THR A 38 -4.95 -3.77 16.60
CA THR A 38 -5.08 -2.72 15.59
C THR A 38 -3.71 -2.22 15.16
N VAL A 39 -3.54 -1.96 13.88
CA VAL A 39 -2.36 -1.29 13.31
C VAL A 39 -2.77 0.07 12.79
N LEU A 40 -1.99 1.09 13.11
CA LEU A 40 -2.13 2.43 12.54
C LEU A 40 -1.12 2.60 11.43
N PHE A 41 -1.60 2.74 10.19
CA PHE A 41 -0.75 2.93 9.03
C PHE A 41 -0.81 4.37 8.52
N PRO A 42 0.23 5.18 8.75
CA PRO A 42 0.29 6.53 8.21
C PRO A 42 0.91 6.55 6.81
N HIS A 43 0.15 6.97 5.80
CA HIS A 43 0.69 7.15 4.44
C HIS A 43 1.80 8.21 4.38
N ALA A 44 1.69 9.26 5.19
CA ALA A 44 2.63 10.38 5.17
C ALA A 44 4.10 9.95 5.37
N VAL A 45 4.37 8.97 6.26
CA VAL A 45 5.74 8.48 6.47
C VAL A 45 6.23 7.56 5.35
N HIS A 46 5.33 7.08 4.50
CA HIS A 46 5.61 6.25 3.33
C HIS A 46 5.55 7.02 2.01
N ALA A 47 5.40 8.35 2.05
CA ALA A 47 5.20 9.18 0.86
C ALA A 47 6.34 9.13 -0.18
N LYS A 48 7.52 8.65 0.21
CA LYS A 48 8.68 8.46 -0.69
C LYS A 48 8.70 7.08 -1.36
N VAL A 49 7.79 6.18 -0.97
CA VAL A 49 7.67 4.84 -1.55
C VAL A 49 6.66 4.89 -2.69
N GLU A 50 7.01 4.31 -3.83
CA GLU A 50 6.10 4.22 -4.98
C GLU A 50 4.79 3.54 -4.59
N CYS A 51 3.65 4.13 -4.98
CA CYS A 51 2.32 3.63 -4.62
C CYS A 51 2.14 2.15 -4.97
N VAL A 52 2.62 1.76 -6.16
CA VAL A 52 2.52 0.39 -6.67
C VAL A 52 3.36 -0.65 -5.91
N THR A 53 4.28 -0.20 -5.07
CA THR A 53 5.04 -1.10 -4.17
C THR A 53 4.13 -1.81 -3.18
N CYS A 54 3.08 -1.10 -2.72
CA CYS A 54 2.06 -1.63 -1.81
C CYS A 54 0.74 -1.91 -2.53
N HIS A 55 0.34 -1.02 -3.43
CA HIS A 55 -0.89 -1.12 -4.21
C HIS A 55 -0.63 -1.88 -5.51
N HIS A 56 -0.51 -3.20 -5.40
CA HIS A 56 -0.24 -4.05 -6.55
C HIS A 56 -1.45 -4.14 -7.50
N LYS A 57 -1.18 -4.50 -8.75
CA LYS A 57 -2.25 -4.72 -9.73
C LYS A 57 -3.11 -5.92 -9.36
N VAL A 58 -4.41 -5.76 -9.54
CA VAL A 58 -5.43 -6.82 -9.44
C VAL A 58 -6.04 -6.99 -10.83
N ASP A 59 -5.99 -8.20 -11.38
CA ASP A 59 -6.47 -8.50 -12.74
C ASP A 59 -5.92 -7.54 -13.81
N GLY A 60 -4.63 -7.20 -13.67
CA GLY A 60 -3.92 -6.31 -14.59
C GLY A 60 -4.20 -4.82 -14.44
N LYS A 61 -5.12 -4.43 -13.55
CA LYS A 61 -5.50 -3.03 -13.29
C LYS A 61 -4.91 -2.53 -11.97
N GLU A 62 -4.56 -1.25 -11.91
CA GLU A 62 -4.14 -0.62 -10.66
C GLU A 62 -5.28 -0.65 -9.63
N SER A 63 -4.93 -0.98 -8.39
CA SER A 63 -5.89 -1.05 -7.29
C SER A 63 -5.36 -0.29 -6.08
N TYR A 64 -6.11 0.69 -5.63
CA TYR A 64 -5.83 1.50 -4.44
C TYR A 64 -6.75 1.15 -3.27
N ALA A 65 -7.40 -0.01 -3.33
CA ALA A 65 -8.21 -0.52 -2.24
C ALA A 65 -7.35 -0.84 -1.01
N LYS A 66 -7.97 -0.85 0.16
CA LYS A 66 -7.30 -1.30 1.40
C LYS A 66 -6.97 -2.79 1.28
N CYS A 67 -5.83 -3.20 1.83
CA CYS A 67 -5.39 -4.61 1.78
C CYS A 67 -6.47 -5.60 2.27
N GLY A 68 -7.18 -5.27 3.35
CA GLY A 68 -8.26 -6.08 3.92
C GLY A 68 -9.64 -5.85 3.32
N SER A 69 -9.76 -5.25 2.13
CA SER A 69 -11.05 -5.11 1.46
C SER A 69 -11.60 -6.47 1.04
N SER A 70 -12.94 -6.58 1.02
CA SER A 70 -13.62 -7.81 0.60
C SER A 70 -13.11 -8.32 -0.76
N GLY A 71 -12.83 -9.61 -0.83
CA GLY A 71 -12.26 -10.25 -2.02
C GLY A 71 -10.74 -10.12 -2.16
N CYS A 72 -10.08 -9.28 -1.34
CA CYS A 72 -8.62 -9.13 -1.29
C CYS A 72 -8.03 -10.00 -0.17
N HIS A 73 -7.37 -9.40 0.83
CA HIS A 73 -6.80 -10.10 1.99
C HIS A 73 -7.76 -10.01 3.18
N ASP A 74 -8.96 -10.50 3.01
CA ASP A 74 -10.10 -10.31 3.92
C ASP A 74 -10.26 -11.41 4.99
N ASP A 75 -9.41 -12.44 4.98
CA ASP A 75 -9.33 -13.39 6.08
C ASP A 75 -8.52 -12.77 7.24
N LEU A 76 -9.25 -12.31 8.26
CA LEU A 76 -8.68 -11.71 9.47
C LEU A 76 -8.31 -12.73 10.54
N THR A 77 -8.67 -13.99 10.38
CA THR A 77 -8.51 -15.06 11.37
C THR A 77 -7.39 -16.03 11.03
N GLY A 78 -7.20 -16.29 9.75
CA GLY A 78 -6.15 -17.18 9.24
C GLY A 78 -4.76 -16.57 9.39
N LYS A 79 -3.76 -17.43 9.52
CA LYS A 79 -2.34 -17.03 9.61
C LYS A 79 -1.52 -17.46 8.41
N GLN A 80 -2.14 -18.03 7.41
CA GLN A 80 -1.48 -18.55 6.20
C GLN A 80 -2.32 -18.28 4.94
N GLY A 81 -1.64 -18.28 3.81
CA GLY A 81 -2.27 -18.08 2.50
C GLY A 81 -2.49 -16.61 2.12
N GLU A 82 -2.62 -16.38 0.83
CA GLU A 82 -2.72 -15.03 0.26
C GLU A 82 -3.96 -14.25 0.68
N LYS A 83 -5.04 -14.93 1.09
CA LYS A 83 -6.24 -14.28 1.62
C LYS A 83 -6.08 -13.78 3.04
N SER A 84 -5.13 -14.33 3.81
CA SER A 84 -4.88 -13.91 5.18
C SER A 84 -4.17 -12.56 5.24
N LEU A 85 -4.83 -11.56 5.84
CA LEU A 85 -4.22 -10.26 6.10
C LEU A 85 -2.96 -10.40 6.99
N TYR A 86 -3.02 -11.27 8.00
CA TYR A 86 -1.86 -11.55 8.85
C TYR A 86 -0.67 -12.05 8.02
N TYR A 87 -0.89 -13.03 7.15
CA TYR A 87 0.18 -13.62 6.35
C TYR A 87 0.83 -12.61 5.40
N VAL A 88 0.03 -11.87 4.64
CA VAL A 88 0.56 -10.91 3.66
C VAL A 88 1.28 -9.72 4.29
N VAL A 89 1.00 -9.41 5.56
CA VAL A 89 1.69 -8.36 6.29
C VAL A 89 2.97 -8.87 6.97
N HIS A 90 2.94 -10.09 7.56
CA HIS A 90 3.99 -10.61 8.44
C HIS A 90 4.92 -11.65 7.79
N ALA A 91 4.71 -12.05 6.56
CA ALA A 91 5.59 -13.00 5.90
C ALA A 91 7.01 -12.43 5.82
N LYS A 92 7.98 -13.19 6.35
CA LYS A 92 9.42 -12.85 6.27
C LYS A 92 10.03 -13.17 4.91
N LYS A 93 9.39 -14.06 4.14
CA LYS A 93 9.80 -14.39 2.78
C LYS A 93 9.32 -13.31 1.83
N GLU A 94 10.09 -13.08 0.78
CA GLU A 94 9.57 -12.31 -0.36
C GLU A 94 8.34 -13.03 -0.91
N LEU A 95 7.20 -12.37 -0.78
CA LEU A 95 5.98 -12.76 -1.46
C LEU A 95 6.03 -12.24 -2.89
N LYS A 96 5.06 -12.62 -3.71
CA LYS A 96 4.91 -12.08 -5.07
C LYS A 96 4.91 -10.54 -5.09
N HIS A 97 4.49 -9.93 -3.98
CA HIS A 97 4.51 -8.48 -3.77
C HIS A 97 5.19 -8.16 -2.44
N ASN A 98 5.79 -6.98 -2.36
CA ASN A 98 6.38 -6.50 -1.12
C ASN A 98 5.35 -6.40 0.00
N ASN A 99 5.74 -6.74 1.19
CA ASN A 99 4.92 -6.62 2.39
C ASN A 99 5.61 -5.76 3.46
N CYS A 100 4.87 -5.38 4.49
CA CYS A 100 5.37 -4.49 5.52
C CYS A 100 6.65 -5.04 6.17
N LEU A 101 6.62 -6.28 6.62
CA LEU A 101 7.73 -6.85 7.39
C LEU A 101 8.96 -7.14 6.53
N SER A 102 8.81 -7.54 5.27
CA SER A 102 9.96 -7.77 4.38
C SER A 102 10.72 -6.47 4.10
N CYS A 103 9.98 -5.37 3.80
CA CYS A 103 10.58 -4.06 3.58
C CYS A 103 11.21 -3.49 4.86
N HIS A 104 10.50 -3.54 5.98
CA HIS A 104 10.98 -3.06 7.27
C HIS A 104 12.18 -3.85 7.79
N SER A 105 12.28 -5.14 7.50
CA SER A 105 13.47 -5.94 7.85
C SER A 105 14.70 -5.45 7.10
N LYS A 106 14.60 -5.19 5.80
CA LYS A 106 15.69 -4.62 5.00
C LYS A 106 16.10 -3.23 5.55
N ALA A 107 15.14 -2.37 5.84
CA ALA A 107 15.43 -1.06 6.43
C ALA A 107 16.08 -1.16 7.81
N ALA A 108 15.73 -2.18 8.61
CA ALA A 108 16.33 -2.42 9.92
C ALA A 108 17.73 -3.04 9.85
N GLU A 109 18.09 -3.69 8.75
CA GLU A 109 19.48 -4.13 8.48
C GLU A 109 20.37 -2.92 8.18
N GLU A 110 19.87 -1.95 7.41
CA GLU A 110 20.58 -0.71 7.11
C GLU A 110 20.66 0.24 8.32
N LYS A 111 19.64 0.21 9.21
CA LYS A 111 19.51 1.08 10.40
C LYS A 111 19.15 0.24 11.62
N PRO A 112 20.13 -0.43 12.25
CA PRO A 112 19.90 -1.35 13.37
C PRO A 112 19.21 -0.72 14.59
N GLU A 113 19.39 0.58 14.82
CA GLU A 113 18.73 1.34 15.89
C GLU A 113 17.20 1.38 15.73
N LEU A 114 16.68 1.25 14.52
CA LEU A 114 15.25 1.25 14.24
C LEU A 114 14.62 -0.16 14.28
N LYS A 115 15.41 -1.20 14.50
CA LYS A 115 14.95 -2.59 14.43
C LYS A 115 13.73 -2.86 15.30
N LYS A 116 13.74 -2.39 16.55
CA LYS A 116 12.61 -2.59 17.46
C LYS A 116 11.35 -1.91 16.96
N ASP A 117 11.44 -0.70 16.45
CA ASP A 117 10.32 0.09 15.96
C ASP A 117 9.73 -0.50 14.67
N LEU A 118 10.58 -0.98 13.77
CA LEU A 118 10.18 -1.45 12.44
C LEU A 118 9.76 -2.92 12.40
N THR A 119 10.35 -3.78 13.25
CA THR A 119 10.11 -5.23 13.21
C THR A 119 9.65 -5.84 14.54
N GLY A 120 9.50 -5.04 15.58
CA GLY A 120 9.02 -5.48 16.89
C GLY A 120 7.54 -5.87 16.85
N CYS A 121 7.18 -6.95 17.59
CA CYS A 121 5.79 -7.40 17.68
C CYS A 121 4.97 -6.65 18.72
N ALA A 122 5.62 -6.12 19.76
CA ALA A 122 4.94 -5.41 20.84
C ALA A 122 5.64 -4.08 21.12
N LYS A 123 4.84 -3.07 21.44
CA LYS A 123 5.34 -1.70 21.69
C LYS A 123 6.25 -1.21 20.55
N SER A 124 5.88 -1.50 19.31
CA SER A 124 6.52 -1.03 18.08
C SER A 124 5.66 0.06 17.44
N LYS A 125 6.15 0.66 16.40
CA LYS A 125 5.36 1.63 15.62
C LYS A 125 4.17 0.99 14.90
N CYS A 126 4.23 -0.32 14.63
CA CYS A 126 3.13 -1.06 14.00
C CYS A 126 2.02 -1.39 14.99
N HIS A 127 2.40 -1.78 16.22
CA HIS A 127 1.47 -2.20 17.29
C HIS A 127 1.75 -1.38 18.56
N PRO A 128 1.30 -0.13 18.62
CA PRO A 128 1.50 0.76 19.76
C PRO A 128 0.79 0.30 21.04
#